data_58bb20f3c946ba0e713c234e4776aa36
#
_entry.id   58bb20f3c946ba0e713c234e4776aa36
#
_cell.length_a   1.000
_cell.length_b   1.000
_cell.length_c   1.000
_cell.angle_alpha   90.00
_cell.angle_beta   90.00
_cell.angle_gamma   90.00
#
_symmetry.space_group_name_H-M   'P 1'
#
loop_
_entity.id
_entity.type
_entity.pdbx_description
1 polymer ?
#
loop_
_entity_poly.entity_id
_entity_poly.type
_entity_poly.pdbx_seq_one_letter_code
_entity_poly.pdbx_strand_id
1 'polypeptide(L)'
;MLPVVISLLLLGVLSLFEKRLKANHISFYETFNAIFVGLYTTSTIFYYLPLLITGTSKFVNYGESPISTLVLFRVIGYALGLLVVFLTSLTVTKTLSLLSKLELRIVVALSLSIFGITQVSIIFLRLYFFKILPSNALLFSSITFVVNHSNLFIYIVLLFIATMPILLWRKNIKITEQYNNKAELRKLKAIKRNARRWAKASLFFLLISFLSLSVLRYHIGKEVPLSPPENYVIENGMAIIPLEELEDDKLHRYKYITEDKIAMRFIAIKKSEGAYGIGLDACDICGPSGYFERNGDVICKLCDVVMNKATIGFPGGCNPVPLPYILHDGKIKIKLEDLEKESYRFK
;
A
#
# COMPACT_ATOMS: atom_id res chain seq x y z
N MET A 1 -17.15 6.85 0.06
CA MET A 1 -17.35 5.87 1.15
C MET A 1 -18.76 5.85 1.70
N LEU A 2 -19.36 6.98 2.10
CA LEU A 2 -20.71 6.99 2.68
C LEU A 2 -21.77 6.26 1.82
N PRO A 3 -21.86 6.48 0.49
CA PRO A 3 -22.81 5.74 -0.36
C PRO A 3 -22.56 4.23 -0.39
N VAL A 4 -21.31 3.77 -0.28
CA VAL A 4 -20.96 2.34 -0.21
C VAL A 4 -21.54 1.72 1.05
N VAL A 5 -21.38 2.38 2.21
CA VAL A 5 -21.91 1.89 3.50
C VAL A 5 -23.42 1.92 3.50
N ILE A 6 -24.05 2.99 3.02
CA ILE A 6 -25.52 3.09 2.93
C ILE A 6 -26.08 1.97 2.06
N SER A 7 -25.51 1.73 0.89
CA SER A 7 -25.97 0.65 0.00
C SER A 7 -25.78 -0.74 0.59
N LEU A 8 -24.70 -0.98 1.35
CA LEU A 8 -24.49 -2.22 2.11
C LEU A 8 -25.55 -2.42 3.20
N LEU A 9 -25.87 -1.37 3.95
CA LEU A 9 -26.91 -1.43 4.98
C LEU A 9 -28.28 -1.72 4.36
N LEU A 10 -28.62 -1.06 3.25
CA LEU A 10 -29.88 -1.31 2.53
C LEU A 10 -29.96 -2.74 1.99
N LEU A 11 -28.88 -3.28 1.44
CA LEU A 11 -28.80 -4.69 1.03
C LEU A 11 -28.96 -5.65 2.22
N GLY A 12 -28.35 -5.32 3.36
CA GLY A 12 -28.51 -6.09 4.60
C GLY A 12 -29.96 -6.14 5.06
N VAL A 13 -30.62 -4.98 5.14
CA VAL A 13 -32.04 -4.87 5.52
C VAL A 13 -32.92 -5.65 4.53
N LEU A 14 -32.69 -5.47 3.21
CA LEU A 14 -33.47 -6.18 2.19
C LEU A 14 -33.32 -7.70 2.32
N SER A 15 -32.15 -8.18 2.67
CA SER A 15 -31.87 -9.61 2.86
C SER A 15 -32.57 -10.20 4.10
N LEU A 16 -32.77 -9.43 5.17
CA LEU A 16 -33.53 -9.85 6.34
C LEU A 16 -35.01 -10.12 6.01
N PHE A 17 -35.59 -9.30 5.12
CA PHE A 17 -36.98 -9.42 4.70
C PHE A 17 -37.16 -10.24 3.42
N GLU A 18 -36.11 -10.86 2.89
CA GLU A 18 -36.15 -11.60 1.62
C GLU A 18 -37.29 -12.61 1.50
N LYS A 19 -37.44 -13.48 2.52
CA LYS A 19 -38.47 -14.54 2.48
C LYS A 19 -39.89 -13.94 2.39
N ARG A 20 -40.16 -12.90 3.19
CA ARG A 20 -41.47 -12.24 3.25
C ARG A 20 -41.76 -11.46 1.96
N LEU A 21 -40.80 -10.73 1.46
CA LEU A 21 -40.92 -9.92 0.24
C LEU A 21 -41.08 -10.79 -1.00
N LYS A 22 -40.32 -11.89 -1.12
CA LYS A 22 -40.46 -12.82 -2.24
C LYS A 22 -41.81 -13.56 -2.24
N ALA A 23 -42.38 -13.83 -1.07
CA ALA A 23 -43.67 -14.47 -1.01
C ALA A 23 -44.83 -13.55 -1.46
N ASN A 24 -44.77 -12.26 -1.12
CA ASN A 24 -45.85 -11.32 -1.35
C ASN A 24 -45.63 -10.36 -2.52
N HIS A 25 -44.35 -9.97 -2.81
CA HIS A 25 -44.00 -8.92 -3.76
C HIS A 25 -42.63 -9.21 -4.43
N ILE A 26 -42.54 -10.29 -5.21
CA ILE A 26 -41.30 -10.76 -5.82
C ILE A 26 -40.67 -9.70 -6.74
N SER A 27 -41.49 -9.05 -7.59
CA SER A 27 -41.00 -8.02 -8.51
C SER A 27 -40.42 -6.82 -7.77
N PHE A 28 -41.04 -6.39 -6.68
CA PHE A 28 -40.54 -5.34 -5.80
C PHE A 28 -39.16 -5.71 -5.22
N TYR A 29 -39.04 -6.92 -4.65
CA TYR A 29 -37.77 -7.42 -4.12
C TYR A 29 -36.64 -7.43 -5.18
N GLU A 30 -36.91 -7.97 -6.37
CA GLU A 30 -35.93 -8.07 -7.44
C GLU A 30 -35.47 -6.70 -7.93
N THR A 31 -36.40 -5.74 -8.09
CA THR A 31 -36.10 -4.38 -8.51
C THR A 31 -35.23 -3.66 -7.48
N PHE A 32 -35.61 -3.67 -6.20
CA PHE A 32 -34.84 -2.99 -5.15
C PHE A 32 -33.47 -3.65 -4.91
N ASN A 33 -33.41 -4.98 -4.99
CA ASN A 33 -32.12 -5.68 -4.92
C ASN A 33 -31.19 -5.29 -6.06
N ALA A 34 -31.69 -5.19 -7.29
CA ALA A 34 -30.90 -4.74 -8.44
C ALA A 34 -30.42 -3.28 -8.28
N ILE A 35 -31.30 -2.38 -7.80
CA ILE A 35 -30.94 -0.98 -7.54
C ILE A 35 -29.85 -0.89 -6.47
N PHE A 36 -30.00 -1.58 -5.34
CA PHE A 36 -29.02 -1.49 -4.25
C PHE A 36 -27.68 -2.15 -4.59
N VAL A 37 -27.69 -3.26 -5.32
CA VAL A 37 -26.47 -3.87 -5.89
C VAL A 37 -25.81 -2.91 -6.88
N GLY A 38 -26.60 -2.27 -7.75
CA GLY A 38 -26.12 -1.26 -8.70
C GLY A 38 -25.47 -0.06 -7.98
N LEU A 39 -26.14 0.50 -6.97
CA LEU A 39 -25.62 1.59 -6.14
C LEU A 39 -24.31 1.18 -5.43
N TYR A 40 -24.28 -0.01 -4.84
CA TYR A 40 -23.08 -0.52 -4.18
C TYR A 40 -21.90 -0.65 -5.15
N THR A 41 -22.10 -1.29 -6.29
CA THR A 41 -21.03 -1.51 -7.30
C THR A 41 -20.55 -0.19 -7.88
N THR A 42 -21.45 0.71 -8.28
CA THR A 42 -21.12 2.04 -8.81
C THR A 42 -20.35 2.87 -7.79
N SER A 43 -20.83 2.92 -6.56
CA SER A 43 -20.18 3.67 -5.47
C SER A 43 -18.80 3.10 -5.14
N THR A 44 -18.63 1.79 -5.17
CA THR A 44 -17.35 1.12 -4.94
C THR A 44 -16.36 1.42 -6.07
N ILE A 45 -16.80 1.32 -7.32
CA ILE A 45 -15.97 1.67 -8.48
C ILE A 45 -15.55 3.14 -8.41
N PHE A 46 -16.50 4.05 -8.17
CA PHE A 46 -16.21 5.49 -8.07
C PHE A 46 -15.23 5.82 -6.95
N TYR A 47 -15.26 5.07 -5.85
CA TYR A 47 -14.34 5.25 -4.73
C TYR A 47 -12.92 4.74 -5.02
N TYR A 48 -12.79 3.58 -5.68
CA TYR A 48 -11.48 2.95 -5.91
C TYR A 48 -10.83 3.32 -7.25
N LEU A 49 -11.61 3.74 -8.26
CA LEU A 49 -11.09 4.11 -9.56
C LEU A 49 -10.02 5.23 -9.50
N PRO A 50 -10.19 6.31 -8.72
CA PRO A 50 -9.16 7.33 -8.59
C PRO A 50 -7.83 6.76 -8.06
N LEU A 51 -7.86 5.78 -7.13
CA LEU A 51 -6.66 5.15 -6.60
C LEU A 51 -5.92 4.34 -7.67
N LEU A 52 -6.64 3.69 -8.58
CA LEU A 52 -6.04 3.01 -9.73
C LEU A 52 -5.41 4.01 -10.70
N ILE A 53 -6.11 5.11 -11.02
CA ILE A 53 -5.60 6.13 -11.92
C ILE A 53 -4.37 6.83 -11.32
N THR A 54 -4.41 7.21 -10.05
CA THR A 54 -3.25 7.83 -9.38
C THR A 54 -2.06 6.88 -9.23
N GLY A 55 -2.29 5.57 -9.27
CA GLY A 55 -1.21 4.57 -9.37
C GLY A 55 -0.34 4.75 -10.62
N THR A 56 -0.92 5.21 -11.73
CA THR A 56 -0.19 5.43 -12.99
C THR A 56 0.74 6.64 -12.95
N SER A 57 0.44 7.64 -12.10
CA SER A 57 1.32 8.82 -11.94
C SER A 57 2.68 8.49 -11.33
N LYS A 58 2.82 7.29 -10.74
CA LYS A 58 4.07 6.79 -10.17
C LYS A 58 4.93 6.01 -11.16
N PHE A 59 4.53 5.91 -12.43
CA PHE A 59 5.33 5.20 -13.43
C PHE A 59 6.61 5.94 -13.77
N VAL A 60 6.55 7.27 -13.84
CA VAL A 60 7.70 8.14 -14.12
C VAL A 60 7.95 8.98 -12.87
N ASN A 61 9.11 8.80 -12.24
CA ASN A 61 9.51 9.66 -11.13
C ASN A 61 10.08 10.99 -11.68
N TYR A 62 10.09 11.99 -10.82
CA TYR A 62 10.70 13.29 -11.19
C TYR A 62 12.19 13.09 -11.55
N GLY A 63 12.59 13.60 -12.73
CA GLY A 63 13.96 13.46 -13.23
C GLY A 63 14.26 12.16 -14.00
N GLU A 64 13.33 11.19 -14.05
CA GLU A 64 13.48 9.99 -14.89
C GLU A 64 13.03 10.25 -16.33
N SER A 65 13.75 9.67 -17.29
CA SER A 65 13.28 9.64 -18.68
C SER A 65 12.01 8.78 -18.79
N PRO A 66 10.92 9.27 -19.45
CA PRO A 66 9.73 8.46 -19.71
C PRO A 66 10.01 7.16 -20.49
N ILE A 67 11.12 7.15 -21.26
CA ILE A 67 11.58 5.99 -22.03
C ILE A 67 12.79 5.39 -21.28
N SER A 68 12.51 4.70 -20.18
CA SER A 68 13.52 3.96 -19.43
C SER A 68 13.07 2.52 -19.17
N THR A 69 14.03 1.62 -18.98
CA THR A 69 13.74 0.22 -18.64
C THR A 69 12.98 0.10 -17.32
N LEU A 70 13.23 1.01 -16.36
CA LEU A 70 12.52 1.03 -15.08
C LEU A 70 11.06 1.41 -15.25
N VAL A 71 10.75 2.42 -16.07
CA VAL A 71 9.36 2.81 -16.41
C VAL A 71 8.65 1.65 -17.10
N LEU A 72 9.32 0.99 -18.04
CA LEU A 72 8.77 -0.19 -18.73
C LEU A 72 8.41 -1.30 -17.74
N PHE A 73 9.30 -1.63 -16.80
CA PHE A 73 9.03 -2.65 -15.78
C PHE A 73 7.89 -2.26 -14.85
N ARG A 74 7.75 -0.98 -14.48
CA ARG A 74 6.61 -0.50 -13.66
C ARG A 74 5.29 -0.66 -14.41
N VAL A 75 5.23 -0.29 -15.69
CA VAL A 75 4.05 -0.44 -16.55
C VAL A 75 3.67 -1.92 -16.72
N ILE A 76 4.65 -2.77 -17.05
CA ILE A 76 4.43 -4.21 -17.17
C ILE A 76 3.95 -4.80 -15.85
N GLY A 77 4.60 -4.47 -14.73
CA GLY A 77 4.19 -4.93 -13.41
C GLY A 77 2.77 -4.54 -13.04
N TYR A 78 2.37 -3.31 -13.35
CA TYR A 78 1.01 -2.82 -13.15
C TYR A 78 -0.01 -3.58 -14.01
N ALA A 79 0.29 -3.76 -15.31
CA ALA A 79 -0.56 -4.52 -16.23
C ALA A 79 -0.72 -5.99 -15.78
N LEU A 80 0.37 -6.63 -15.36
CA LEU A 80 0.34 -7.99 -14.81
C LEU A 80 -0.48 -8.07 -13.52
N GLY A 81 -0.37 -7.07 -12.64
CA GLY A 81 -1.19 -6.98 -11.43
C GLY A 81 -2.69 -6.91 -11.76
N LEU A 82 -3.08 -6.04 -12.69
CA LEU A 82 -4.47 -5.95 -13.15
C LEU A 82 -4.96 -7.26 -13.81
N LEU A 83 -4.11 -7.92 -14.58
CA LEU A 83 -4.42 -9.22 -15.18
C LEU A 83 -4.65 -10.29 -14.11
N VAL A 84 -3.82 -10.36 -13.08
CA VAL A 84 -4.00 -11.29 -11.94
C VAL A 84 -5.32 -11.04 -11.24
N VAL A 85 -5.66 -9.79 -10.94
CA VAL A 85 -6.95 -9.42 -10.31
C VAL A 85 -8.12 -9.84 -11.20
N PHE A 86 -8.05 -9.57 -12.50
CA PHE A 86 -9.09 -9.97 -13.47
C PHE A 86 -9.28 -11.48 -13.54
N LEU A 87 -8.19 -12.24 -13.65
CA LEU A 87 -8.25 -13.72 -13.72
C LEU A 87 -8.71 -14.31 -12.38
N THR A 88 -8.31 -13.75 -11.26
CA THR A 88 -8.81 -14.14 -9.93
C THR A 88 -10.32 -13.92 -9.85
N SER A 89 -10.80 -12.74 -10.22
CA SER A 89 -12.22 -12.41 -10.21
C SER A 89 -13.03 -13.35 -11.11
N LEU A 90 -12.56 -13.60 -12.32
CA LEU A 90 -13.22 -14.48 -13.29
C LEU A 90 -13.31 -15.92 -12.76
N THR A 91 -12.20 -16.47 -12.25
CA THR A 91 -12.16 -17.86 -11.75
C THR A 91 -12.98 -18.04 -10.48
N VAL A 92 -12.92 -17.06 -9.56
CA VAL A 92 -13.74 -17.05 -8.33
C VAL A 92 -15.22 -16.96 -8.68
N THR A 93 -15.64 -16.07 -9.59
CA THR A 93 -17.03 -15.94 -10.02
C THR A 93 -17.55 -17.25 -10.62
N LYS A 94 -16.77 -17.91 -11.47
CA LYS A 94 -17.12 -19.22 -12.04
C LYS A 94 -17.21 -20.30 -10.97
N THR A 95 -16.34 -20.29 -9.98
CA THR A 95 -16.40 -21.22 -8.84
C THR A 95 -17.65 -20.98 -7.99
N LEU A 96 -17.94 -19.73 -7.65
CA LEU A 96 -19.09 -19.34 -6.86
C LEU A 96 -20.41 -19.69 -7.53
N SER A 97 -20.51 -19.58 -8.87
CA SER A 97 -21.72 -19.95 -9.63
C SER A 97 -22.03 -21.46 -9.61
N LEU A 98 -21.05 -22.30 -9.24
CA LEU A 98 -21.19 -23.75 -9.11
C LEU A 98 -21.50 -24.20 -7.66
N LEU A 99 -21.55 -23.29 -6.72
CA LEU A 99 -21.92 -23.57 -5.32
C LEU A 99 -23.44 -23.50 -5.11
N SER A 100 -23.88 -24.07 -3.99
CA SER A 100 -25.28 -23.93 -3.58
C SER A 100 -25.60 -22.47 -3.21
N LYS A 101 -26.89 -22.09 -3.36
CA LYS A 101 -27.37 -20.73 -3.04
C LYS A 101 -27.07 -20.32 -1.59
N LEU A 102 -27.10 -21.27 -0.65
CA LEU A 102 -26.80 -21.01 0.76
C LEU A 102 -25.33 -20.69 0.98
N GLU A 103 -24.43 -21.53 0.40
CA GLU A 103 -22.98 -21.32 0.51
C GLU A 103 -22.57 -19.99 -0.10
N LEU A 104 -23.07 -19.67 -1.31
CA LEU A 104 -22.84 -18.39 -1.96
C LEU A 104 -23.27 -17.22 -1.08
N ARG A 105 -24.48 -17.30 -0.48
CA ARG A 105 -25.01 -16.24 0.39
C ARG A 105 -24.14 -16.01 1.62
N ILE A 106 -23.71 -17.10 2.29
CA ILE A 106 -22.83 -17.02 3.47
C ILE A 106 -21.52 -16.32 3.12
N VAL A 107 -20.88 -16.73 2.01
CA VAL A 107 -19.59 -16.13 1.60
C VAL A 107 -19.72 -14.66 1.27
N VAL A 108 -20.72 -14.32 0.48
CA VAL A 108 -20.96 -12.92 0.08
C VAL A 108 -21.27 -12.07 1.30
N ALA A 109 -22.16 -12.53 2.19
CA ALA A 109 -22.53 -11.80 3.40
C ALA A 109 -21.32 -11.55 4.31
N LEU A 110 -20.51 -12.57 4.59
CA LEU A 110 -19.34 -12.43 5.44
C LEU A 110 -18.25 -11.54 4.81
N SER A 111 -18.00 -11.72 3.50
CA SER A 111 -17.03 -10.87 2.80
C SER A 111 -17.44 -9.40 2.78
N LEU A 112 -18.72 -9.13 2.51
CA LEU A 112 -19.29 -7.77 2.54
C LEU A 112 -19.32 -7.19 3.96
N SER A 113 -19.56 -8.00 4.99
CA SER A 113 -19.53 -7.53 6.39
C SER A 113 -18.12 -7.11 6.80
N ILE A 114 -17.11 -7.93 6.50
CA ILE A 114 -15.69 -7.59 6.78
C ILE A 114 -15.28 -6.32 6.04
N PHE A 115 -15.63 -6.22 4.75
CA PHE A 115 -15.38 -5.01 3.97
C PHE A 115 -16.13 -3.80 4.54
N GLY A 116 -17.39 -3.96 4.93
CA GLY A 116 -18.20 -2.92 5.57
C GLY A 116 -17.58 -2.39 6.87
N ILE A 117 -17.04 -3.28 7.73
CA ILE A 117 -16.35 -2.88 8.96
C ILE A 117 -15.18 -1.95 8.65
N THR A 118 -14.33 -2.27 7.66
CA THR A 118 -13.21 -1.42 7.29
C THR A 118 -13.67 -0.05 6.77
N GLN A 119 -14.72 -0.02 5.95
CA GLN A 119 -15.27 1.22 5.39
C GLN A 119 -15.90 2.11 6.47
N VAL A 120 -16.68 1.53 7.37
CA VAL A 120 -17.28 2.22 8.52
C VAL A 120 -16.18 2.80 9.41
N SER A 121 -15.15 2.03 9.73
CA SER A 121 -14.02 2.50 10.55
C SER A 121 -13.33 3.71 9.95
N ILE A 122 -13.13 3.76 8.63
CA ILE A 122 -12.52 4.92 7.97
C ILE A 122 -13.45 6.16 8.04
N ILE A 123 -14.78 5.97 7.93
CA ILE A 123 -15.75 7.07 8.08
C ILE A 123 -15.69 7.60 9.52
N PHE A 124 -15.74 6.72 10.52
CA PHE A 124 -15.68 7.11 11.92
C PHE A 124 -14.37 7.84 12.25
N LEU A 125 -13.23 7.38 11.72
CA LEU A 125 -11.94 8.05 11.91
C LEU A 125 -11.99 9.48 11.37
N ARG A 126 -12.58 9.72 10.20
CA ARG A 126 -12.75 11.07 9.64
C ARG A 126 -13.66 11.94 10.50
N LEU A 127 -14.80 11.41 10.96
CA LEU A 127 -15.72 12.13 11.85
C LEU A 127 -15.03 12.50 13.18
N TYR A 128 -14.11 11.66 13.64
CA TYR A 128 -13.29 11.93 14.82
C TYR A 128 -12.34 13.12 14.59
N PHE A 129 -11.64 13.15 13.47
CA PHE A 129 -10.76 14.27 13.10
C PHE A 129 -11.51 15.59 12.95
N PHE A 130 -12.75 15.56 12.45
CA PHE A 130 -13.61 16.75 12.38
C PHE A 130 -14.26 17.11 13.71
N LYS A 131 -13.92 16.43 14.82
CA LYS A 131 -14.48 16.66 16.16
C LYS A 131 -16.02 16.54 16.24
N ILE A 132 -16.64 15.79 15.33
CA ILE A 132 -18.10 15.53 15.30
C ILE A 132 -18.43 14.47 16.36
N LEU A 133 -17.52 13.52 16.60
CA LEU A 133 -17.69 12.46 17.58
C LEU A 133 -17.00 12.85 18.91
N PRO A 134 -17.61 12.49 20.05
CA PRO A 134 -17.02 12.73 21.38
C PRO A 134 -15.74 11.89 21.55
N SER A 135 -14.78 12.40 22.30
CA SER A 135 -13.51 11.74 22.59
C SER A 135 -13.73 10.52 23.48
N ASN A 136 -13.69 9.31 22.89
CA ASN A 136 -13.72 8.05 23.60
C ASN A 136 -12.47 7.23 23.22
N ALA A 137 -11.60 6.98 24.19
CA ALA A 137 -10.33 6.31 23.98
C ALA A 137 -10.47 4.88 23.44
N LEU A 138 -11.46 4.11 23.91
CA LEU A 138 -11.70 2.74 23.46
C LEU A 138 -12.20 2.71 22.01
N LEU A 139 -13.15 3.59 21.67
CA LEU A 139 -13.67 3.70 20.33
C LEU A 139 -12.57 4.12 19.34
N PHE A 140 -11.77 5.12 19.70
CA PHE A 140 -10.65 5.58 18.90
C PHE A 140 -9.59 4.48 18.69
N SER A 141 -9.19 3.78 19.75
CA SER A 141 -8.24 2.66 19.66
C SER A 141 -8.75 1.53 18.76
N SER A 142 -10.03 1.17 18.86
CA SER A 142 -10.64 0.14 18.02
C SER A 142 -10.68 0.53 16.54
N ILE A 143 -11.06 1.77 16.25
CA ILE A 143 -11.12 2.31 14.88
C ILE A 143 -9.71 2.36 14.27
N THR A 144 -8.75 2.90 15.01
CA THR A 144 -7.35 2.99 14.55
C THR A 144 -6.72 1.62 14.36
N PHE A 145 -7.05 0.64 15.21
CA PHE A 145 -6.61 -0.74 15.01
C PHE A 145 -7.10 -1.29 13.66
N VAL A 146 -8.40 -1.17 13.36
CA VAL A 146 -8.97 -1.65 12.08
C VAL A 146 -8.34 -0.95 10.88
N VAL A 147 -8.15 0.36 10.95
CA VAL A 147 -7.57 1.15 9.84
C VAL A 147 -6.10 0.81 9.63
N ASN A 148 -5.32 0.74 10.69
CA ASN A 148 -3.89 0.43 10.62
C ASN A 148 -3.62 -1.01 10.18
N HIS A 149 -4.53 -1.94 10.49
CA HIS A 149 -4.43 -3.35 10.12
C HIS A 149 -5.36 -3.73 8.96
N SER A 150 -5.72 -2.78 8.10
CA SER A 150 -6.62 -3.02 6.94
C SER A 150 -6.17 -4.19 6.05
N ASN A 151 -4.86 -4.42 5.93
CA ASN A 151 -4.31 -5.56 5.20
C ASN A 151 -4.69 -6.91 5.81
N LEU A 152 -4.76 -7.00 7.15
CA LEU A 152 -5.19 -8.21 7.85
C LEU A 152 -6.60 -8.62 7.42
N PHE A 153 -7.51 -7.64 7.31
CA PHE A 153 -8.87 -7.89 6.86
C PHE A 153 -8.94 -8.38 5.41
N ILE A 154 -8.07 -7.86 4.53
CA ILE A 154 -7.94 -8.36 3.16
C ILE A 154 -7.49 -9.83 3.15
N TYR A 155 -6.49 -10.21 3.96
CA TYR A 155 -6.04 -11.59 4.07
C TYR A 155 -7.13 -12.51 4.62
N ILE A 156 -7.89 -12.06 5.63
CA ILE A 156 -9.03 -12.83 6.17
C ILE A 156 -10.07 -13.07 5.08
N VAL A 157 -10.42 -12.06 4.28
CA VAL A 157 -11.37 -12.21 3.17
C VAL A 157 -10.83 -13.19 2.11
N LEU A 158 -9.57 -13.07 1.73
CA LEU A 158 -8.94 -13.99 0.76
C LEU A 158 -8.93 -15.44 1.24
N LEU A 159 -8.57 -15.67 2.51
CA LEU A 159 -8.58 -17.00 3.12
C LEU A 159 -10.01 -17.55 3.16
N PHE A 160 -10.97 -16.70 3.50
CA PHE A 160 -12.37 -17.10 3.56
C PHE A 160 -12.90 -17.47 2.16
N ILE A 161 -12.63 -16.67 1.13
CA ILE A 161 -12.99 -16.97 -0.26
C ILE A 161 -12.28 -18.25 -0.72
N ALA A 162 -11.04 -18.53 -0.29
CA ALA A 162 -10.31 -19.74 -0.67
C ALA A 162 -10.94 -21.03 -0.12
N THR A 163 -11.76 -20.96 0.93
CA THR A 163 -12.49 -22.15 1.43
C THR A 163 -13.49 -22.66 0.39
N MET A 164 -14.03 -21.81 -0.45
CA MET A 164 -15.10 -22.16 -1.41
C MET A 164 -14.61 -23.08 -2.54
N PRO A 165 -13.52 -22.78 -3.27
CA PRO A 165 -12.99 -23.71 -4.25
C PRO A 165 -12.52 -25.03 -3.59
N ILE A 166 -12.06 -25.02 -2.35
CA ILE A 166 -11.72 -26.27 -1.61
C ILE A 166 -12.98 -27.11 -1.41
N LEU A 167 -14.08 -26.51 -0.94
CA LEU A 167 -15.37 -27.18 -0.77
C LEU A 167 -15.89 -27.71 -2.10
N LEU A 168 -15.90 -26.88 -3.15
CA LEU A 168 -16.32 -27.29 -4.48
C LEU A 168 -15.50 -28.48 -5.00
N TRP A 169 -14.18 -28.42 -4.83
CA TRP A 169 -13.30 -29.49 -5.25
C TRP A 169 -13.59 -30.79 -4.51
N ARG A 170 -13.72 -30.75 -3.16
CA ARG A 170 -14.06 -31.91 -2.32
C ARG A 170 -15.40 -32.54 -2.70
N LYS A 171 -16.46 -31.74 -2.90
CA LYS A 171 -17.78 -32.21 -3.33
C LYS A 171 -17.76 -32.93 -4.68
N ASN A 172 -16.85 -32.57 -5.57
CA ASN A 172 -16.77 -33.09 -6.93
C ASN A 172 -15.69 -34.15 -7.13
N ILE A 173 -15.08 -34.71 -6.06
CA ILE A 173 -14.12 -35.81 -6.15
C ILE A 173 -14.82 -37.10 -6.51
N LYS A 174 -15.91 -37.45 -5.80
CA LYS A 174 -16.66 -38.69 -5.96
C LYS A 174 -17.98 -38.44 -6.69
N ILE A 175 -18.45 -39.45 -7.42
CA ILE A 175 -19.80 -39.44 -8.00
C ILE A 175 -20.68 -40.15 -7.00
N THR A 176 -21.62 -39.44 -6.46
CA THR A 176 -22.60 -39.93 -5.47
C THR A 176 -24.01 -40.01 -6.05
N GLU A 177 -24.19 -39.39 -7.25
CA GLU A 177 -25.46 -39.39 -7.96
C GLU A 177 -25.72 -40.74 -8.62
N GLN A 178 -26.95 -41.20 -8.60
CA GLN A 178 -27.42 -42.37 -9.35
C GLN A 178 -27.44 -42.03 -10.83
N TYR A 179 -27.10 -42.99 -11.68
CA TYR A 179 -27.14 -42.88 -13.13
C TYR A 179 -27.77 -44.13 -13.76
N ASN A 180 -28.58 -43.95 -14.79
CA ASN A 180 -29.30 -45.05 -15.43
C ASN A 180 -28.52 -45.69 -16.58
N ASN A 181 -27.58 -44.97 -17.18
CA ASN A 181 -26.82 -45.46 -18.32
C ASN A 181 -25.40 -44.89 -18.39
N LYS A 182 -24.54 -45.51 -19.25
CA LYS A 182 -23.14 -45.09 -19.44
C LYS A 182 -23.00 -43.64 -19.99
N ALA A 183 -23.99 -43.16 -20.77
CA ALA A 183 -23.95 -41.81 -21.31
C ALA A 183 -24.16 -40.77 -20.23
N GLU A 184 -25.10 -40.99 -19.31
CA GLU A 184 -25.35 -40.17 -18.16
C GLU A 184 -24.13 -40.13 -17.20
N LEU A 185 -23.50 -41.28 -16.97
CA LEU A 185 -22.24 -41.34 -16.22
C LEU A 185 -21.14 -40.47 -16.84
N ARG A 186 -20.98 -40.50 -18.17
CA ARG A 186 -20.02 -39.65 -18.91
C ARG A 186 -20.31 -38.17 -18.69
N LYS A 187 -21.59 -37.77 -18.78
CA LYS A 187 -22.06 -36.40 -18.54
C LYS A 187 -21.74 -35.96 -17.10
N LEU A 188 -22.06 -36.77 -16.08
CA LEU A 188 -21.74 -36.49 -14.68
C LEU A 188 -20.22 -36.34 -14.46
N LYS A 189 -19.42 -37.24 -15.02
CA LYS A 189 -17.95 -37.14 -15.00
C LYS A 189 -17.45 -35.84 -15.60
N ALA A 190 -18.02 -35.39 -16.72
CA ALA A 190 -17.65 -34.14 -17.37
C ALA A 190 -17.97 -32.93 -16.52
N ILE A 191 -19.17 -32.87 -15.94
CA ILE A 191 -19.60 -31.79 -15.04
C ILE A 191 -18.67 -31.68 -13.82
N LYS A 192 -18.44 -32.81 -13.14
CA LYS A 192 -17.55 -32.84 -11.96
C LYS A 192 -16.09 -32.50 -12.28
N ARG A 193 -15.60 -32.91 -13.44
CA ARG A 193 -14.27 -32.53 -13.94
C ARG A 193 -14.17 -31.03 -14.21
N ASN A 194 -15.20 -30.44 -14.83
CA ASN A 194 -15.26 -29.00 -15.07
C ASN A 194 -15.26 -28.21 -13.75
N ALA A 195 -16.09 -28.58 -12.77
CA ALA A 195 -16.14 -27.98 -11.44
C ALA A 195 -14.76 -28.02 -10.75
N ARG A 196 -14.07 -29.17 -10.81
CA ARG A 196 -12.71 -29.28 -10.24
C ARG A 196 -11.67 -28.46 -10.98
N ARG A 197 -11.81 -28.24 -12.29
CA ARG A 197 -10.90 -27.35 -13.06
C ARG A 197 -11.04 -25.92 -12.61
N TRP A 198 -12.27 -25.41 -12.49
CA TRP A 198 -12.53 -24.06 -12.00
C TRP A 198 -12.07 -23.88 -10.54
N ALA A 199 -12.32 -24.86 -9.68
CA ALA A 199 -11.84 -24.84 -8.31
C ALA A 199 -10.30 -24.74 -8.23
N LYS A 200 -9.58 -25.55 -9.02
CA LYS A 200 -8.11 -25.49 -9.08
C LYS A 200 -7.60 -24.15 -9.63
N ALA A 201 -8.20 -23.65 -10.70
CA ALA A 201 -7.83 -22.36 -11.28
C ALA A 201 -8.06 -21.22 -10.28
N SER A 202 -9.19 -21.24 -9.56
CA SER A 202 -9.49 -20.27 -8.52
C SER A 202 -8.48 -20.29 -7.37
N LEU A 203 -8.12 -21.49 -6.87
CA LEU A 203 -7.07 -21.63 -5.84
C LEU A 203 -5.71 -21.12 -6.32
N PHE A 204 -5.34 -21.42 -7.55
CA PHE A 204 -4.07 -20.97 -8.13
C PHE A 204 -3.99 -19.43 -8.19
N PHE A 205 -5.01 -18.76 -8.73
CA PHE A 205 -5.01 -17.30 -8.82
C PHE A 205 -5.19 -16.61 -7.47
N LEU A 206 -5.94 -17.21 -6.53
CA LEU A 206 -6.01 -16.71 -5.15
C LEU A 206 -4.66 -16.83 -4.44
N LEU A 207 -3.91 -17.92 -4.67
CA LEU A 207 -2.56 -18.08 -4.14
C LEU A 207 -1.61 -17.02 -4.72
N ILE A 208 -1.64 -16.78 -6.04
CA ILE A 208 -0.85 -15.71 -6.66
C ILE A 208 -1.20 -14.35 -6.06
N SER A 209 -2.49 -14.05 -5.90
CA SER A 209 -2.96 -12.80 -5.28
C SER A 209 -2.45 -12.66 -3.84
N PHE A 210 -2.53 -13.74 -3.06
CA PHE A 210 -2.02 -13.75 -1.69
C PHE A 210 -0.51 -13.54 -1.63
N LEU A 211 0.26 -14.22 -2.49
CA LEU A 211 1.72 -14.06 -2.57
C LEU A 211 2.12 -12.65 -3.03
N SER A 212 1.38 -12.09 -3.98
CA SER A 212 1.61 -10.71 -4.44
C SER A 212 1.39 -9.69 -3.32
N LEU A 213 0.32 -9.85 -2.53
CA LEU A 213 -0.01 -8.95 -1.43
C LEU A 213 0.87 -9.14 -0.18
N SER A 214 1.49 -10.32 -0.01
CA SER A 214 2.35 -10.61 1.15
C SER A 214 3.83 -10.49 0.81
N VAL A 215 4.34 -11.39 -0.02
CA VAL A 215 5.79 -11.50 -0.30
C VAL A 215 6.31 -10.33 -1.12
N LEU A 216 5.64 -10.00 -2.25
CA LEU A 216 6.09 -8.89 -3.09
C LEU A 216 5.99 -7.56 -2.35
N ARG A 217 4.90 -7.34 -1.62
CA ARG A 217 4.72 -6.13 -0.82
C ARG A 217 5.77 -6.01 0.28
N TYR A 218 6.13 -7.12 0.95
CA TYR A 218 7.19 -7.13 1.96
C TYR A 218 8.54 -6.73 1.34
N HIS A 219 8.88 -7.28 0.18
CA HIS A 219 10.16 -6.96 -0.49
C HIS A 219 10.21 -5.54 -1.04
N ILE A 220 9.10 -5.05 -1.62
CA ILE A 220 9.02 -3.68 -2.17
C ILE A 220 8.93 -2.64 -1.03
N GLY A 221 8.24 -2.97 0.06
CA GLY A 221 8.04 -2.08 1.20
C GLY A 221 9.20 -2.07 2.21
N LYS A 222 10.29 -2.78 1.95
CA LYS A 222 11.49 -2.67 2.79
C LYS A 222 12.02 -1.26 2.71
N GLU A 223 11.95 -0.55 3.83
CA GLU A 223 12.62 0.73 3.95
C GLU A 223 14.13 0.54 3.80
N VAL A 224 14.73 1.32 2.93
CA VAL A 224 16.20 1.38 2.86
C VAL A 224 16.70 2.00 4.16
N PRO A 225 17.49 1.27 4.97
CA PRO A 225 18.06 1.86 6.17
C PRO A 225 19.00 2.99 5.77
N LEU A 226 18.95 4.08 6.50
CA LEU A 226 19.94 5.13 6.36
C LEU A 226 21.30 4.62 6.90
N SER A 227 22.39 5.05 6.30
CA SER A 227 23.75 4.76 6.84
C SER A 227 23.82 5.25 8.30
N PRO A 228 24.52 4.51 9.18
CA PRO A 228 24.72 5.00 10.55
C PRO A 228 25.49 6.34 10.53
N PRO A 229 25.23 7.22 11.49
CA PRO A 229 25.98 8.46 11.60
C PRO A 229 27.45 8.18 11.95
N GLU A 230 28.33 8.92 11.33
CA GLU A 230 29.78 8.89 11.53
C GLU A 230 30.19 9.84 12.64
N ASN A 231 31.40 9.65 13.19
CA ASN A 231 31.96 10.49 14.21
C ASN A 231 32.60 11.74 13.60
N TYR A 232 32.58 12.83 14.32
CA TYR A 232 33.26 14.06 13.98
C TYR A 232 33.68 14.77 15.27
N VAL A 233 34.56 15.77 15.16
CA VAL A 233 35.06 16.50 16.30
C VAL A 233 34.31 17.81 16.47
N ILE A 234 34.00 18.17 17.71
CA ILE A 234 33.42 19.49 18.05
C ILE A 234 34.48 20.31 18.77
N GLU A 235 34.86 21.44 18.18
CA GLU A 235 35.81 22.39 18.76
C GLU A 235 35.29 23.83 18.59
N ASN A 236 35.34 24.62 19.61
CA ASN A 236 34.95 26.04 19.60
C ASN A 236 33.58 26.30 18.99
N GLY A 237 32.57 25.45 19.29
CA GLY A 237 31.23 25.59 18.75
C GLY A 237 31.07 25.25 17.26
N MET A 238 32.04 24.55 16.71
CA MET A 238 32.03 24.10 15.30
C MET A 238 32.12 22.57 15.21
N ALA A 239 31.38 21.98 14.31
CA ALA A 239 31.56 20.61 13.86
C ALA A 239 32.68 20.59 12.80
N ILE A 240 33.71 19.77 13.01
CA ILE A 240 34.90 19.68 12.20
C ILE A 240 34.96 18.30 11.54
N ILE A 241 35.04 18.28 10.20
CA ILE A 241 35.09 17.07 9.37
C ILE A 241 36.38 17.15 8.57
N PRO A 242 37.33 16.20 8.67
CA PRO A 242 38.49 16.12 7.81
C PRO A 242 38.09 15.84 6.36
N LEU A 243 38.74 16.52 5.38
CA LEU A 243 38.44 16.28 3.96
C LEU A 243 38.84 14.88 3.52
N GLU A 244 39.85 14.29 4.14
CA GLU A 244 40.31 12.94 3.86
C GLU A 244 39.20 11.89 4.01
N GLU A 245 38.24 12.11 4.93
CA GLU A 245 37.10 11.23 5.15
C GLU A 245 36.08 11.29 4.00
N LEU A 246 36.07 12.37 3.21
CA LEU A 246 35.10 12.58 2.11
C LEU A 246 35.68 12.23 0.73
N GLU A 247 36.94 11.74 0.65
CA GLU A 247 37.62 11.47 -0.62
C GLU A 247 37.08 10.23 -1.35
N ASP A 248 36.22 9.44 -0.73
CA ASP A 248 35.61 8.23 -1.30
C ASP A 248 34.40 8.50 -2.20
N ASP A 249 34.03 9.78 -2.43
CA ASP A 249 32.88 10.23 -3.22
C ASP A 249 31.51 9.72 -2.75
N LYS A 250 31.43 9.19 -1.52
CA LYS A 250 30.19 8.66 -0.91
C LYS A 250 29.47 9.71 -0.08
N LEU A 251 28.22 9.34 0.28
CA LEU A 251 27.36 10.14 1.15
C LEU A 251 27.68 9.85 2.62
N HIS A 252 28.34 10.79 3.29
CA HIS A 252 28.64 10.74 4.72
C HIS A 252 27.51 11.35 5.52
N ARG A 253 27.17 10.76 6.65
CA ARG A 253 26.10 11.22 7.54
C ARG A 253 26.63 11.43 8.92
N TYR A 254 26.20 12.55 9.53
CA TYR A 254 26.58 12.96 10.89
C TYR A 254 25.33 13.23 11.70
N LYS A 255 25.46 13.11 13.03
CA LYS A 255 24.37 13.35 13.96
C LYS A 255 24.79 14.39 14.99
N TYR A 256 23.96 15.41 15.17
CA TYR A 256 24.10 16.42 16.22
C TYR A 256 22.87 16.36 17.13
N ILE A 257 23.07 16.47 18.44
CA ILE A 257 22.01 16.54 19.44
C ILE A 257 22.03 17.95 20.00
N THR A 258 20.94 18.70 19.78
CA THR A 258 20.80 20.06 20.30
C THR A 258 20.65 20.06 21.83
N GLU A 259 20.78 21.24 22.47
CA GLU A 259 20.53 21.42 23.90
C GLU A 259 19.10 20.97 24.31
N ASP A 260 18.11 21.19 23.43
CA ASP A 260 16.71 20.72 23.57
C ASP A 260 16.53 19.21 23.35
N LYS A 261 17.62 18.44 23.22
CA LYS A 261 17.61 16.98 22.96
C LYS A 261 17.00 16.58 21.61
N ILE A 262 16.96 17.49 20.64
CA ILE A 262 16.50 17.18 19.27
C ILE A 262 17.68 16.54 18.52
N ALA A 263 17.42 15.33 17.97
CA ALA A 263 18.41 14.60 17.19
C ALA A 263 18.38 15.06 15.73
N MET A 264 19.30 15.93 15.35
CA MET A 264 19.47 16.40 13.99
C MET A 264 20.46 15.52 13.21
N ARG A 265 20.27 15.43 11.91
CA ARG A 265 21.23 14.79 11.01
C ARG A 265 21.61 15.76 9.91
N PHE A 266 22.88 15.69 9.52
CA PHE A 266 23.39 16.42 8.36
C PHE A 266 24.29 15.51 7.52
N ILE A 267 24.51 15.87 6.28
CA ILE A 267 25.22 15.08 5.30
C ILE A 267 26.31 15.91 4.65
N ALA A 268 27.38 15.22 4.25
CA ALA A 268 28.46 15.74 3.44
C ALA A 268 28.77 14.80 2.29
N ILE A 269 29.11 15.35 1.14
CA ILE A 269 29.54 14.60 -0.05
C ILE A 269 30.52 15.41 -0.86
N LYS A 270 31.54 14.76 -1.40
CA LYS A 270 32.43 15.36 -2.41
C LYS A 270 31.71 15.42 -3.76
N LYS A 271 31.68 16.59 -4.39
CA LYS A 271 31.04 16.79 -5.71
C LYS A 271 32.03 16.69 -6.86
N SER A 272 33.20 17.29 -6.67
CA SER A 272 34.33 17.29 -7.57
C SER A 272 35.59 17.73 -6.80
N GLU A 273 36.74 17.79 -7.43
CA GLU A 273 37.97 18.29 -6.78
C GLU A 273 37.74 19.69 -6.20
N GLY A 274 37.90 19.81 -4.87
CA GLY A 274 37.74 21.05 -4.13
C GLY A 274 36.30 21.56 -3.92
N ALA A 275 35.28 20.81 -4.36
CA ALA A 275 33.85 21.17 -4.17
C ALA A 275 33.09 20.12 -3.35
N TYR A 276 32.47 20.58 -2.27
CA TYR A 276 31.70 19.73 -1.35
C TYR A 276 30.24 20.16 -1.28
N GLY A 277 29.34 19.23 -1.07
CA GLY A 277 27.92 19.45 -0.80
C GLY A 277 27.64 19.16 0.67
N ILE A 278 27.29 20.21 1.42
CA ILE A 278 26.94 20.10 2.84
C ILE A 278 25.50 20.55 3.01
N GLY A 279 24.73 19.79 3.74
CA GLY A 279 23.33 20.13 4.02
C GLY A 279 22.72 19.27 5.11
N LEU A 280 21.51 19.62 5.52
CA LEU A 280 20.73 18.80 6.45
C LEU A 280 20.30 17.49 5.78
N ASP A 281 20.23 16.42 6.52
CA ASP A 281 19.61 15.16 6.09
C ASP A 281 18.08 15.29 6.07
N ALA A 282 17.62 16.42 5.52
CA ALA A 282 16.24 16.87 5.42
C ALA A 282 16.07 17.82 4.22
N CYS A 283 14.87 17.91 3.66
CA CYS A 283 14.52 18.89 2.63
C CYS A 283 13.21 19.61 2.95
N ASP A 284 12.95 20.69 2.21
CA ASP A 284 11.73 21.50 2.41
C ASP A 284 10.42 20.75 2.11
N ILE A 285 10.46 19.76 1.21
CA ILE A 285 9.27 19.01 0.76
C ILE A 285 9.03 17.76 1.62
N CYS A 286 10.09 16.96 1.87
CA CYS A 286 9.99 15.66 2.51
C CYS A 286 10.33 15.67 4.01
N GLY A 287 10.74 16.83 4.54
CA GLY A 287 11.16 16.96 5.94
C GLY A 287 12.39 16.10 6.27
N PRO A 288 12.51 15.59 7.52
CA PRO A 288 13.69 14.86 8.02
C PRO A 288 13.73 13.39 7.60
N SER A 289 13.22 13.06 6.43
CA SER A 289 13.19 11.67 5.92
C SER A 289 14.58 11.09 5.66
N GLY A 290 15.54 11.95 5.28
CA GLY A 290 16.92 11.60 4.99
C GLY A 290 17.17 11.15 3.55
N TYR A 291 18.46 10.96 3.26
CA TYR A 291 18.96 10.52 1.95
C TYR A 291 19.76 9.24 2.09
N PHE A 292 19.75 8.42 1.06
CA PHE A 292 20.58 7.23 0.99
C PHE A 292 21.29 7.15 -0.37
N GLU A 293 22.35 6.36 -0.44
CA GLU A 293 23.07 6.13 -1.68
C GLU A 293 22.70 4.78 -2.29
N ARG A 294 22.46 4.78 -3.62
CA ARG A 294 22.20 3.58 -4.42
C ARG A 294 22.87 3.71 -5.78
N ASN A 295 23.81 2.81 -6.08
CA ASN A 295 24.57 2.80 -7.34
C ASN A 295 25.35 4.10 -7.60
N GLY A 296 25.81 4.78 -6.55
CA GLY A 296 26.53 6.05 -6.66
C GLY A 296 25.64 7.29 -6.76
N ASP A 297 24.32 7.14 -6.79
CA ASP A 297 23.36 8.23 -6.78
C ASP A 297 22.82 8.50 -5.38
N VAL A 298 22.69 9.75 -5.00
CA VAL A 298 22.05 10.18 -3.74
C VAL A 298 20.54 10.29 -3.96
N ILE A 299 19.75 9.62 -3.13
CA ILE A 299 18.31 9.46 -3.30
C ILE A 299 17.59 9.89 -2.03
N CYS A 300 16.53 10.70 -2.18
CA CYS A 300 15.66 11.04 -1.06
C CYS A 300 14.85 9.80 -0.62
N LYS A 301 14.90 9.47 0.68
CA LYS A 301 14.25 8.27 1.23
C LYS A 301 12.72 8.29 1.09
N LEU A 302 12.07 9.44 1.15
CA LEU A 302 10.61 9.52 1.12
C LEU A 302 10.04 9.51 -0.29
N CYS A 303 10.62 10.28 -1.22
CA CYS A 303 10.06 10.46 -2.57
C CYS A 303 10.80 9.67 -3.66
N ASP A 304 11.90 8.98 -3.30
CA ASP A 304 12.75 8.17 -4.20
C ASP A 304 13.31 8.96 -5.41
N VAL A 305 13.40 10.30 -5.26
CA VAL A 305 13.98 11.19 -6.28
C VAL A 305 15.49 11.13 -6.19
N VAL A 306 16.13 10.96 -7.36
CA VAL A 306 17.58 11.00 -7.51
C VAL A 306 18.03 12.46 -7.46
N MET A 307 18.96 12.76 -6.56
CA MET A 307 19.59 14.08 -6.45
C MET A 307 20.74 14.20 -7.42
N ASN A 308 20.81 15.32 -8.13
CA ASN A 308 22.04 15.66 -8.84
C ASN A 308 23.10 16.05 -7.81
N LYS A 309 24.20 15.29 -7.74
CA LYS A 309 25.31 15.56 -6.81
C LYS A 309 25.79 17.02 -6.87
N ALA A 310 25.82 17.62 -8.06
CA ALA A 310 26.26 19.01 -8.24
C ALA A 310 25.34 20.01 -7.51
N THR A 311 24.07 19.70 -7.32
CA THR A 311 23.08 20.59 -6.68
C THR A 311 22.95 20.37 -5.17
N ILE A 312 23.56 19.34 -4.59
CA ILE A 312 23.57 19.15 -3.14
C ILE A 312 24.27 20.35 -2.47
N GLY A 313 23.60 20.97 -1.48
CA GLY A 313 24.06 22.20 -0.84
C GLY A 313 23.55 23.49 -1.51
N PHE A 314 22.65 23.38 -2.52
CA PHE A 314 21.87 24.51 -3.03
C PHE A 314 20.42 24.41 -2.53
N PRO A 315 19.78 25.57 -2.26
CA PRO A 315 18.41 25.56 -1.75
C PRO A 315 17.40 25.16 -2.81
N GLY A 316 16.32 24.52 -2.36
CA GLY A 316 15.10 24.33 -3.14
C GLY A 316 14.78 22.88 -3.50
N GLY A 317 13.46 22.61 -3.62
CA GLY A 317 12.91 21.30 -4.00
C GLY A 317 13.22 20.20 -2.99
N CYS A 318 13.58 19.03 -3.50
CA CYS A 318 14.00 17.89 -2.67
C CYS A 318 15.50 17.90 -2.34
N ASN A 319 16.24 18.95 -2.67
CA ASN A 319 17.65 19.07 -2.27
C ASN A 319 17.77 19.15 -0.73
N PRO A 320 18.87 18.61 -0.17
CA PRO A 320 19.22 18.84 1.21
C PRO A 320 19.25 20.33 1.53
N VAL A 321 18.61 20.74 2.63
CA VAL A 321 18.69 22.15 3.08
C VAL A 321 20.15 22.51 3.29
N PRO A 322 20.68 23.53 2.60
CA PRO A 322 22.10 23.86 2.64
C PRO A 322 22.53 24.31 4.04
N LEU A 323 23.72 23.88 4.44
CA LEU A 323 24.38 24.37 5.65
C LEU A 323 25.60 25.20 5.26
N PRO A 324 25.76 26.42 5.81
CA PRO A 324 26.97 27.21 5.64
C PRO A 324 28.17 26.47 6.24
N TYR A 325 29.26 26.44 5.52
CA TYR A 325 30.51 25.85 6.00
C TYR A 325 31.71 26.66 5.59
N ILE A 326 32.81 26.47 6.29
CA ILE A 326 34.12 27.08 6.01
C ILE A 326 35.08 25.93 5.69
N LEU A 327 35.82 26.10 4.59
CA LEU A 327 36.91 25.21 4.22
C LEU A 327 38.23 25.83 4.67
N HIS A 328 38.92 25.19 5.61
CA HIS A 328 40.19 25.71 6.15
C HIS A 328 41.04 24.56 6.67
N ASP A 329 42.32 24.57 6.29
CA ASP A 329 43.35 23.59 6.69
C ASP A 329 42.93 22.13 6.44
N GLY A 330 42.40 21.83 5.24
CA GLY A 330 41.99 20.48 4.91
C GLY A 330 40.81 19.98 5.70
N LYS A 331 39.99 20.87 6.31
CA LYS A 331 38.82 20.53 7.13
C LYS A 331 37.61 21.36 6.74
N ILE A 332 36.44 20.75 6.81
CA ILE A 332 35.14 21.42 6.77
C ILE A 332 34.75 21.78 8.19
N LYS A 333 34.40 23.06 8.40
CA LYS A 333 33.94 23.58 9.69
C LYS A 333 32.53 24.11 9.55
N ILE A 334 31.60 23.61 10.34
CA ILE A 334 30.18 23.98 10.35
C ILE A 334 29.83 24.54 11.72
N LYS A 335 29.27 25.74 11.79
CA LYS A 335 28.83 26.32 13.07
C LYS A 335 27.63 25.54 13.63
N LEU A 336 27.71 25.16 14.90
CA LEU A 336 26.59 24.49 15.58
C LEU A 336 25.34 25.37 15.67
N GLU A 337 25.51 26.68 15.79
CA GLU A 337 24.42 27.66 15.75
C GLU A 337 23.59 27.56 14.46
N ASP A 338 24.21 27.29 13.30
CA ASP A 338 23.52 27.17 12.03
C ASP A 338 22.74 25.85 11.93
N LEU A 339 23.20 24.79 12.62
CA LEU A 339 22.43 23.57 12.81
C LEU A 339 21.23 23.84 13.72
N GLU A 340 21.42 24.51 14.86
CA GLU A 340 20.36 24.76 15.83
C GLU A 340 19.20 25.61 15.30
N LYS A 341 19.48 26.59 14.43
CA LYS A 341 18.47 27.39 13.75
C LYS A 341 17.46 26.52 12.95
N GLU A 342 17.92 25.40 12.40
CA GLU A 342 17.11 24.49 11.58
C GLU A 342 16.53 23.31 12.40
N SER A 343 16.68 23.31 13.73
CA SER A 343 16.23 22.22 14.60
C SER A 343 14.72 21.94 14.51
N TYR A 344 13.93 22.95 14.21
CA TYR A 344 12.48 22.83 14.04
C TYR A 344 12.06 21.82 12.95
N ARG A 345 12.93 21.53 11.99
CA ARG A 345 12.69 20.56 10.92
C ARG A 345 12.75 19.11 11.39
N PHE A 346 13.34 18.88 12.56
CA PHE A 346 13.53 17.54 13.15
C PHE A 346 12.63 17.29 14.38
N LYS A 347 11.73 18.23 14.67
CA LYS A 347 10.73 18.13 15.75
C LYS A 347 9.58 17.19 15.42
#